data_e2d6ef84afddd03138e7f18e8e429cc1
#
_entry.id   e2d6ef84afddd03138e7f18e8e429cc1
#
_cell.length_a   1.000
_cell.length_b   1.000
_cell.length_c   1.000
_cell.angle_alpha   90.00
_cell.angle_beta   90.00
_cell.angle_gamma   90.00
#
_symmetry.space_group_name_H-M   'P 1'
#
loop_
_entity.id
_entity.type
_entity.pdbx_description
1 polymer ?
#
loop_
_entity_poly.entity_id
_entity_poly.type
_entity_poly.pdbx_seq_one_letter_code
_entity_poly.pdbx_strand_id
1 'polypeptide(L)'
;MTKILLVEDNEMNKDMLSRRLIKKGYDIVFAMDGQEAIDMAKSEMPDVILMDMGLPVKDGLQATKEIKENSDTASIPVIALTANAMAEHRQEALDGGCDEYETKPVRLPSLLEKIEQLS
;
A
#
# COMPACT_ATOMS: atom_id res chain seq x y z
N MET A 1 -7.42 -14.44 8.68
CA MET A 1 -6.66 -13.28 9.12
C MET A 1 -6.38 -12.35 7.95
N THR A 2 -6.57 -11.05 8.13
CA THR A 2 -6.34 -10.10 7.05
C THR A 2 -4.87 -10.06 6.66
N LYS A 3 -4.59 -10.26 5.39
CA LYS A 3 -3.23 -10.24 4.85
C LYS A 3 -2.98 -8.89 4.19
N ILE A 4 -1.90 -8.22 4.59
CA ILE A 4 -1.50 -6.91 4.07
C ILE A 4 -0.20 -7.06 3.30
N LEU A 5 -0.17 -6.54 2.07
CA LEU A 5 1.07 -6.37 1.33
C LEU A 5 1.60 -4.98 1.63
N LEU A 6 2.74 -4.89 2.31
CA LEU A 6 3.40 -3.64 2.63
C LEU A 6 4.53 -3.40 1.63
N VAL A 7 4.39 -2.36 0.83
CA VAL A 7 5.38 -2.00 -0.19
C VAL A 7 6.14 -0.79 0.28
N GLU A 8 7.37 -1.02 0.74
CA GLU A 8 8.22 0.01 1.34
C GLU A 8 9.69 -0.38 1.12
N ASP A 9 10.49 0.52 0.56
CA ASP A 9 11.91 0.28 0.30
C ASP A 9 12.81 0.67 1.47
N ASN A 10 12.34 1.48 2.40
CA ASN A 10 13.10 1.89 3.57
C ASN A 10 12.93 0.85 4.68
N GLU A 11 14.05 0.18 5.04
CA GLU A 11 14.04 -0.90 6.02
C GLU A 11 13.50 -0.46 7.39
N MET A 12 13.87 0.74 7.85
CA MET A 12 13.42 1.25 9.14
C MET A 12 11.91 1.49 9.16
N ASN A 13 11.38 2.14 8.12
CA ASN A 13 9.95 2.40 8.02
C ASN A 13 9.16 1.10 7.90
N LYS A 14 9.65 0.16 7.10
CA LYS A 14 9.05 -1.15 6.93
C LYS A 14 8.97 -1.89 8.27
N ASP A 15 10.08 -1.93 8.99
CA ASP A 15 10.15 -2.61 10.27
C ASP A 15 9.20 -2.01 11.31
N MET A 16 9.21 -0.70 11.44
CA MET A 16 8.35 0.02 12.39
C MET A 16 6.87 -0.23 12.11
N LEU A 17 6.46 -0.07 10.88
CA LEU A 17 5.05 -0.19 10.51
C LEU A 17 4.59 -1.64 10.60
N SER A 18 5.40 -2.58 10.12
CA SER A 18 5.04 -4.00 10.16
C SER A 18 4.86 -4.52 11.58
N ARG A 19 5.74 -4.13 12.49
CA ARG A 19 5.64 -4.53 13.90
C ARG A 19 4.32 -4.08 14.51
N ARG A 20 3.91 -2.85 14.24
CA ARG A 20 2.66 -2.30 14.76
C ARG A 20 1.45 -3.04 14.20
N LEU A 21 1.46 -3.34 12.91
CA LEU A 21 0.37 -4.05 12.26
C LEU A 21 0.29 -5.50 12.72
N ILE A 22 1.41 -6.18 12.88
CA ILE A 22 1.45 -7.55 13.39
C ILE A 22 0.86 -7.62 14.80
N LYS A 23 1.15 -6.65 15.64
CA LYS A 23 0.58 -6.58 16.99
C LYS A 23 -0.95 -6.46 16.98
N LYS A 24 -1.51 -5.91 15.90
CA LYS A 24 -2.96 -5.79 15.74
C LYS A 24 -3.61 -7.03 15.11
N GLY A 25 -2.82 -8.06 14.83
CA GLY A 25 -3.32 -9.33 14.33
C GLY A 25 -3.31 -9.49 12.82
N TYR A 26 -2.63 -8.62 12.09
CA TYR A 26 -2.54 -8.73 10.63
C TYR A 26 -1.36 -9.58 10.20
N ASP A 27 -1.55 -10.32 9.10
CA ASP A 27 -0.45 -10.99 8.40
C ASP A 27 0.19 -10.02 7.43
N ILE A 28 1.52 -9.94 7.43
CA ILE A 28 2.22 -9.00 6.57
C ILE A 28 3.13 -9.73 5.60
N VAL A 29 3.02 -9.39 4.32
CA VAL A 29 4.00 -9.78 3.30
C VAL A 29 4.62 -8.49 2.76
N PHE A 30 5.83 -8.56 2.24
CA PHE A 30 6.61 -7.37 1.89
C PHE A 30 6.98 -7.35 0.42
N ALA A 31 7.06 -6.13 -0.14
CA ALA A 31 7.67 -5.87 -1.43
C ALA A 31 8.58 -4.66 -1.28
N MET A 32 9.70 -4.65 -2.00
CA MET A 32 10.72 -3.60 -1.87
C MET A 32 10.64 -2.54 -2.97
N ASP A 33 9.92 -2.82 -4.05
CA ASP A 33 9.75 -1.90 -5.17
C ASP A 33 8.42 -2.15 -5.88
N GLY A 34 8.10 -1.30 -6.85
CA GLY A 34 6.83 -1.38 -7.57
C GLY A 34 6.64 -2.64 -8.37
N GLN A 35 7.70 -3.15 -8.98
CA GLN A 35 7.59 -4.41 -9.76
C GLN A 35 7.32 -5.60 -8.85
N GLU A 36 8.03 -5.67 -7.74
CA GLU A 36 7.82 -6.70 -6.73
C GLU A 36 6.39 -6.63 -6.17
N ALA A 37 5.87 -5.41 -5.98
CA ALA A 37 4.49 -5.21 -5.52
C ALA A 37 3.48 -5.82 -6.50
N ILE A 38 3.67 -5.62 -7.80
CA ILE A 38 2.80 -6.19 -8.82
C ILE A 38 2.84 -7.71 -8.77
N ASP A 39 4.05 -8.28 -8.70
CA ASP A 39 4.24 -9.73 -8.66
C ASP A 39 3.64 -10.33 -7.39
N MET A 40 3.86 -9.71 -6.24
CA MET A 40 3.34 -10.17 -4.96
C MET A 40 1.81 -10.02 -4.86
N ALA A 41 1.23 -9.00 -5.48
CA ALA A 41 -0.22 -8.86 -5.53
C ALA A 41 -0.86 -10.07 -6.21
N LYS A 42 -0.23 -10.56 -7.27
CA LYS A 42 -0.72 -11.75 -8.00
C LYS A 42 -0.50 -13.04 -7.22
N SER A 43 0.69 -13.21 -6.63
CA SER A 43 1.06 -14.47 -5.98
C SER A 43 0.43 -14.63 -4.59
N GLU A 44 0.32 -13.56 -3.83
CA GLU A 44 -0.14 -13.59 -2.45
C GLU A 44 -1.62 -13.23 -2.29
N MET A 45 -2.20 -12.55 -3.26
CA MET A 45 -3.61 -12.10 -3.22
C MET A 45 -3.96 -11.47 -1.86
N PRO A 46 -3.27 -10.38 -1.47
CA PRO A 46 -3.53 -9.76 -0.18
C PRO A 46 -4.92 -9.14 -0.12
N ASP A 47 -5.40 -8.91 1.09
CA ASP A 47 -6.70 -8.27 1.31
C ASP A 47 -6.62 -6.76 1.13
N VAL A 48 -5.43 -6.18 1.36
CA VAL A 48 -5.19 -4.76 1.14
C VAL A 48 -3.70 -4.54 0.88
N ILE A 49 -3.39 -3.52 0.08
CA ILE A 49 -2.00 -3.13 -0.24
C ILE A 49 -1.74 -1.75 0.34
N LEU A 50 -0.65 -1.63 1.11
CA LEU A 50 -0.13 -0.35 1.55
C LEU A 50 1.04 0.00 0.62
N MET A 51 0.83 0.99 -0.25
CA MET A 51 1.75 1.31 -1.33
C MET A 51 2.47 2.63 -1.09
N ASP A 52 3.79 2.59 -0.86
CA ASP A 52 4.61 3.80 -0.82
C ASP A 52 4.67 4.42 -2.23
N MET A 53 4.42 5.71 -2.32
CA MET A 53 4.42 6.40 -3.62
C MET A 53 5.84 6.72 -4.12
N GLY A 54 6.84 6.72 -3.27
CA GLY A 54 8.22 7.05 -3.62
C GLY A 54 9.14 5.86 -3.83
N LEU A 55 8.69 4.82 -4.53
CA LEU A 55 9.45 3.58 -4.71
C LEU A 55 10.48 3.65 -5.83
N PRO A 56 11.59 2.87 -5.71
CA PRO A 56 12.53 2.69 -6.82
C PRO A 56 11.99 1.73 -7.88
N VAL A 57 12.67 1.64 -9.00
CA VAL A 57 12.38 0.77 -10.16
C VAL A 57 11.08 1.17 -10.84
N LYS A 58 9.95 0.97 -10.17
CA LYS A 58 8.64 1.38 -10.64
C LYS A 58 7.93 2.04 -9.46
N ASP A 59 7.55 3.31 -9.60
CA ASP A 59 6.95 4.04 -8.48
C ASP A 59 5.58 3.48 -8.09
N GLY A 60 5.10 3.90 -6.90
CA GLY A 60 3.85 3.39 -6.37
C GLY A 60 2.63 3.71 -7.22
N LEU A 61 2.62 4.84 -7.88
CA LEU A 61 1.52 5.23 -8.77
C LEU A 61 1.44 4.31 -9.98
N GLN A 62 2.57 4.07 -10.65
CA GLN A 62 2.63 3.16 -11.79
C GLN A 62 2.27 1.74 -11.40
N ALA A 63 2.81 1.27 -10.26
CA ALA A 63 2.48 -0.07 -9.75
C ALA A 63 0.99 -0.21 -9.48
N THR A 64 0.37 0.80 -8.88
CA THR A 64 -1.07 0.79 -8.60
C THR A 64 -1.88 0.70 -9.89
N LYS A 65 -1.50 1.47 -10.91
CA LYS A 65 -2.19 1.41 -12.21
C LYS A 65 -2.14 0.02 -12.80
N GLU A 66 -0.98 -0.62 -12.79
CA GLU A 66 -0.84 -1.97 -13.34
C GLU A 66 -1.61 -3.01 -12.54
N ILE A 67 -1.63 -2.88 -11.21
CA ILE A 67 -2.44 -3.76 -10.35
C ILE A 67 -3.92 -3.60 -10.68
N LYS A 68 -4.39 -2.38 -10.83
CA LYS A 68 -5.81 -2.10 -11.12
C LYS A 68 -6.22 -2.45 -12.55
N GLU A 69 -5.29 -2.48 -13.49
CA GLU A 69 -5.55 -2.87 -14.87
C GLU A 69 -5.62 -4.38 -15.06
N ASN A 70 -5.05 -5.15 -14.14
CA ASN A 70 -5.07 -6.61 -14.20
C ASN A 70 -6.33 -7.13 -13.53
N SER A 71 -7.15 -7.88 -14.27
CA SER A 71 -8.43 -8.40 -13.77
C SER A 71 -8.29 -9.27 -12.51
N ASP A 72 -7.14 -9.95 -12.35
CA ASP A 72 -6.91 -10.81 -11.19
C ASP A 72 -6.67 -10.02 -9.90
N THR A 73 -6.15 -8.79 -10.01
CA THR A 73 -5.77 -7.97 -8.86
C THR A 73 -6.55 -6.66 -8.74
N ALA A 74 -7.40 -6.35 -9.73
CA ALA A 74 -8.12 -5.07 -9.78
C ALA A 74 -9.00 -4.80 -8.56
N SER A 75 -9.51 -5.84 -7.93
CA SER A 75 -10.40 -5.71 -6.76
C SER A 75 -9.65 -5.51 -5.44
N ILE A 76 -8.33 -5.66 -5.42
CA ILE A 76 -7.54 -5.50 -4.19
C ILE A 76 -7.45 -4.01 -3.85
N PRO A 77 -7.92 -3.59 -2.66
CA PRO A 77 -7.82 -2.18 -2.25
C PRO A 77 -6.37 -1.74 -2.09
N VAL A 78 -6.06 -0.53 -2.52
CA VAL A 78 -4.72 0.06 -2.40
C VAL A 78 -4.81 1.36 -1.61
N ILE A 79 -4.03 1.43 -0.52
CA ILE A 79 -3.89 2.64 0.29
C ILE A 79 -2.52 3.25 -0.04
N ALA A 80 -2.51 4.45 -0.59
CA ALA A 80 -1.27 5.15 -0.90
C ALA A 80 -0.64 5.71 0.38
N LEU A 81 0.66 5.49 0.56
CA LEU A 81 1.45 6.12 1.62
C LEU A 81 2.29 7.21 0.98
N THR A 82 2.03 8.45 1.32
CA THR A 82 2.70 9.59 0.68
C THR A 82 3.34 10.52 1.70
N ALA A 83 4.54 11.02 1.39
CA ALA A 83 5.23 12.01 2.22
C ALA A 83 4.66 13.42 2.01
N ASN A 84 3.78 13.59 1.04
CA ASN A 84 3.26 14.91 0.67
C ASN A 84 1.74 14.94 0.79
N ALA A 85 1.24 15.82 1.67
CA ALA A 85 -0.19 15.98 1.94
C ALA A 85 -0.88 16.98 1.02
N MET A 86 -0.20 17.53 0.02
CA MET A 86 -0.80 18.51 -0.89
C MET A 86 -1.92 17.88 -1.72
N ALA A 87 -2.98 18.64 -1.93
CA ALA A 87 -4.17 18.17 -2.63
C ALA A 87 -3.87 17.57 -4.01
N GLU A 88 -2.91 18.13 -4.72
CA GLU A 88 -2.48 17.63 -6.05
C GLU A 88 -1.96 16.21 -5.99
N HIS A 89 -1.12 15.89 -5.00
CA HIS A 89 -0.54 14.57 -4.85
C HIS A 89 -1.57 13.54 -4.41
N ARG A 90 -2.50 13.97 -3.56
CA ARG A 90 -3.63 13.14 -3.15
C ARG A 90 -4.50 12.81 -4.35
N GLN A 91 -4.79 13.81 -5.17
CA GLN A 91 -5.62 13.62 -6.36
C GLN A 91 -4.94 12.71 -7.37
N GLU A 92 -3.63 12.83 -7.56
CA GLU A 92 -2.86 11.94 -8.43
C GLU A 92 -2.95 10.49 -7.98
N ALA A 93 -2.86 10.24 -6.67
CA ALA A 93 -2.96 8.89 -6.13
C ALA A 93 -4.35 8.30 -6.41
N LEU A 94 -5.39 9.07 -6.14
CA LEU A 94 -6.77 8.62 -6.36
C LEU A 94 -7.06 8.41 -7.85
N ASP A 95 -6.60 9.31 -8.70
CA ASP A 95 -6.77 9.20 -10.16
C ASP A 95 -6.00 7.99 -10.71
N GLY A 96 -4.90 7.63 -10.07
CA GLY A 96 -4.11 6.45 -10.44
C GLY A 96 -4.72 5.13 -9.99
N GLY A 97 -5.83 5.17 -9.26
CA GLY A 97 -6.56 3.97 -8.84
C GLY A 97 -6.43 3.59 -7.38
N CYS A 98 -5.73 4.40 -6.56
CA CYS A 98 -5.70 4.15 -5.12
C CYS A 98 -7.07 4.38 -4.51
N ASP A 99 -7.47 3.50 -3.61
CA ASP A 99 -8.79 3.57 -2.96
C ASP A 99 -8.80 4.55 -1.80
N GLU A 100 -7.63 4.76 -1.18
CA GLU A 100 -7.47 5.68 -0.07
C GLU A 100 -6.01 6.13 -0.01
N TYR A 101 -5.69 7.11 0.83
CA TYR A 101 -4.33 7.56 1.03
C TYR A 101 -4.08 7.85 2.51
N GLU A 102 -2.81 7.81 2.91
CA GLU A 102 -2.36 8.18 4.25
C GLU A 102 -1.05 8.95 4.12
N THR A 103 -0.91 10.05 4.84
CA THR A 103 0.33 10.84 4.80
C THR A 103 1.34 10.33 5.81
N LYS A 104 2.63 10.44 5.47
CA LYS A 104 3.73 10.12 6.40
C LYS A 104 4.05 11.34 7.25
N PRO A 105 4.40 11.17 8.52
CA PRO A 105 4.47 9.90 9.24
C PRO A 105 3.09 9.30 9.46
N VAL A 106 3.00 7.99 9.32
CA VAL A 106 1.72 7.29 9.38
C VAL A 106 1.11 7.37 10.78
N ARG A 107 -0.15 7.77 10.84
CA ARG A 107 -0.93 7.75 12.08
C ARG A 107 -1.65 6.41 12.14
N LEU A 108 -1.23 5.57 13.06
CA LEU A 108 -1.74 4.20 13.13
C LEU A 108 -3.27 4.12 13.29
N PRO A 109 -3.92 4.89 14.18
CA PRO A 109 -5.38 4.81 14.29
C PRO A 109 -6.11 5.12 12.98
N SER A 110 -5.66 6.13 12.24
CA SER A 110 -6.23 6.50 10.94
C SER A 110 -6.02 5.41 9.91
N LEU A 111 -4.82 4.84 9.85
CA LEU A 111 -4.49 3.76 8.93
C LEU A 111 -5.31 2.51 9.22
N LEU A 112 -5.44 2.13 10.48
CA LEU A 112 -6.22 0.95 10.89
C LEU A 112 -7.68 1.09 10.49
N GLU A 113 -8.25 2.28 10.65
CA GLU A 113 -9.62 2.57 10.25
C GLU A 113 -9.81 2.36 8.74
N LYS A 114 -8.88 2.85 7.92
CA LYS A 114 -8.93 2.68 6.48
C LYS A 114 -8.78 1.23 6.06
N ILE A 115 -7.88 0.49 6.73
CA ILE A 115 -7.70 -0.94 6.46
C ILE A 115 -9.00 -1.70 6.76
N GLU A 116 -9.64 -1.42 7.89
CA GLU A 116 -10.89 -2.07 8.27
C GLU A 116 -12.01 -1.79 7.29
N GLN A 117 -12.10 -0.56 6.79
CA GLN A 117 -13.13 -0.16 5.84
C GLN A 117 -12.95 -0.85 4.49
N LEU A 118 -11.72 -1.11 4.06
CA LEU A 118 -11.42 -1.62 2.72
C LEU A 118 -11.22 -3.13 2.67
N SER A 119 -10.82 -3.74 3.77
CA SER A 119 -10.51 -5.19 3.79
C SER A 119 -11.69 -6.10 4.10
#